data_71c38fb3c7141b753633d763602a0b1e
#
_entry.id   71c38fb3c7141b753633d763602a0b1e
#
_cell.length_a   1.000
_cell.length_b   1.000
_cell.length_c   1.000
_cell.angle_alpha   90.00
_cell.angle_beta   90.00
_cell.angle_gamma   90.00
#
_symmetry.space_group_name_H-M   'P 1'
#
loop_
_entity.id
_entity.type
_entity.pdbx_description
1 polymer ?
#
loop_
_entity_poly.entity_id
_entity_poly.type
_entity_poly.pdbx_seq_one_letter_code
_entity_poly.pdbx_strand_id
1 'polypeptide(L)'
;EAVNFYSLNIHGEKALMEGLARRLYRPDLDEVAEYLHHFLDEENKHSVWFGTFCQRYAGKVYPDRKVAFPRELADGEEDFLFFAEVSVFEEIVDRYNVTMARDERLAPVARRINDNHHTEETRHLVFGRRIVAELWRQWVDRWPPAVVEGIRAHIAGFVTATWRDYYNPDVYRDAGLAAPYAVARGAWHATVAHRDDVTRRALRPLVSA
;
A
#
# COMPACT_ATOMS: atom_id res chain seq x y z
N GLU A 1 3.07 -16.52 6.00
CA GLU A 1 2.46 -15.55 5.06
C GLU A 1 1.92 -14.32 5.79
N ALA A 2 1.08 -14.46 6.84
CA ALA A 2 0.53 -13.31 7.58
C ALA A 2 1.61 -12.35 8.10
N VAL A 3 2.74 -12.85 8.63
CA VAL A 3 3.85 -12.00 9.10
C VAL A 3 4.47 -11.18 7.96
N ASN A 4 4.58 -11.75 6.75
CA ASN A 4 5.04 -10.98 5.60
C ASN A 4 4.04 -9.88 5.22
N PHE A 5 2.77 -10.23 5.15
CA PHE A 5 1.70 -9.27 4.87
C PHE A 5 1.71 -8.10 5.87
N TYR A 6 1.79 -8.39 7.18
CA TYR A 6 1.87 -7.35 8.20
C TYR A 6 3.18 -6.55 8.16
N SER A 7 4.29 -7.17 7.77
CA SER A 7 5.55 -6.43 7.56
C SER A 7 5.43 -5.42 6.42
N LEU A 8 4.76 -5.79 5.32
CA LEU A 8 4.50 -4.88 4.21
C LEU A 8 3.61 -3.70 4.62
N ASN A 9 2.57 -3.99 5.41
CA ASN A 9 1.71 -2.93 5.98
C ASN A 9 2.53 -1.98 6.87
N ILE A 10 3.33 -2.47 7.81
CA ILE A 10 4.20 -1.63 8.66
C ILE A 10 5.07 -0.68 7.82
N HIS A 11 5.62 -1.16 6.69
CA HIS A 11 6.42 -0.31 5.82
C HIS A 11 5.59 0.69 5.03
N GLY A 12 4.39 0.29 4.59
CA GLY A 12 3.41 1.17 3.98
C GLY A 12 2.97 2.29 4.91
N GLU A 13 2.49 1.93 6.12
CA GLU A 13 2.07 2.88 7.18
C GLU A 13 3.19 3.87 7.53
N LYS A 14 4.43 3.38 7.65
CA LYS A 14 5.57 4.25 7.93
C LYS A 14 5.79 5.29 6.82
N ALA A 15 5.78 4.88 5.56
CA ALA A 15 5.94 5.78 4.42
C ALA A 15 4.77 6.77 4.33
N LEU A 16 3.56 6.29 4.58
CA LEU A 16 2.34 7.09 4.61
C LEU A 16 2.39 8.14 5.73
N MET A 17 2.69 7.75 6.95
CA MET A 17 2.82 8.68 8.09
C MET A 17 3.88 9.75 7.84
N GLU A 18 5.03 9.40 7.27
CA GLU A 18 6.08 10.36 6.92
C GLU A 18 5.58 11.37 5.87
N GLY A 19 4.90 10.90 4.85
CA GLY A 19 4.34 11.74 3.80
C GLY A 19 3.20 12.64 4.29
N LEU A 20 2.30 12.14 5.14
CA LEU A 20 1.23 12.93 5.75
C LEU A 20 1.80 14.00 6.69
N ALA A 21 2.77 13.64 7.53
CA ALA A 21 3.40 14.58 8.46
C ALA A 21 4.06 15.76 7.74
N ARG A 22 4.66 15.55 6.58
CA ARG A 22 5.24 16.62 5.75
C ARG A 22 4.18 17.57 5.17
N ARG A 23 2.92 17.13 5.09
CA ARG A 23 1.79 17.87 4.51
C ARG A 23 0.92 18.60 5.52
N LEU A 24 1.11 18.32 6.81
CA LEU A 24 0.40 19.03 7.87
C LEU A 24 0.70 20.52 7.81
N TYR A 25 -0.35 21.34 7.99
CA TYR A 25 -0.27 22.81 8.02
C TYR A 25 0.24 23.45 6.71
N ARG A 26 0.21 22.73 5.61
CA ARG A 26 0.42 23.35 4.30
C ARG A 26 -0.84 24.13 3.91
N PRO A 27 -0.70 25.40 3.44
CA PRO A 27 -1.86 26.25 3.13
C PRO A 27 -2.81 25.68 2.08
N ASP A 28 -2.30 24.89 1.14
CA ASP A 28 -3.07 24.25 0.07
C ASP A 28 -3.83 22.98 0.53
N LEU A 29 -3.58 22.51 1.75
CA LEU A 29 -4.24 21.35 2.37
C LEU A 29 -4.94 21.71 3.70
N ASP A 30 -5.10 23.00 4.01
CA ASP A 30 -5.66 23.47 5.28
C ASP A 30 -7.10 22.94 5.53
N GLU A 31 -7.91 22.86 4.48
CA GLU A 31 -9.28 22.33 4.56
C GLU A 31 -9.36 20.86 5.00
N VAL A 32 -8.30 20.08 4.82
CA VAL A 32 -8.23 18.66 5.19
C VAL A 32 -7.29 18.40 6.36
N ALA A 33 -6.69 19.43 6.97
CA ALA A 33 -5.68 19.29 8.00
C ALA A 33 -6.16 18.46 9.20
N GLU A 34 -7.40 18.67 9.68
CA GLU A 34 -7.98 17.90 10.77
C GLU A 34 -8.07 16.41 10.40
N TYR A 35 -8.48 16.10 9.18
CA TYR A 35 -8.55 14.73 8.71
C TYR A 35 -7.16 14.09 8.60
N LEU A 36 -6.13 14.81 8.17
CA LEU A 36 -4.76 14.30 8.12
C LEU A 36 -4.23 13.91 9.51
N HIS A 37 -4.62 14.62 10.57
CA HIS A 37 -4.28 14.22 11.94
C HIS A 37 -4.96 12.93 12.36
N HIS A 38 -6.26 12.75 12.04
CA HIS A 38 -6.96 11.49 12.29
C HIS A 38 -6.34 10.33 11.52
N PHE A 39 -6.01 10.57 10.27
CA PHE A 39 -5.35 9.58 9.42
C PHE A 39 -4.02 9.12 10.06
N LEU A 40 -3.16 10.03 10.45
CA LEU A 40 -1.90 9.72 11.14
C LEU A 40 -2.10 8.88 12.41
N ASP A 41 -3.12 9.19 13.22
CA ASP A 41 -3.42 8.44 14.45
C ASP A 41 -3.84 7.01 14.14
N GLU A 42 -4.66 6.80 13.12
CA GLU A 42 -5.11 5.49 12.70
C GLU A 42 -3.96 4.64 12.15
N GLU A 43 -3.11 5.19 11.28
CA GLU A 43 -1.94 4.49 10.73
C GLU A 43 -0.92 4.10 11.81
N ASN A 44 -0.74 4.97 12.80
CA ASN A 44 0.10 4.62 13.94
C ASN A 44 -0.46 3.43 14.74
N LYS A 45 -1.78 3.34 14.94
CA LYS A 45 -2.42 2.17 15.57
C LYS A 45 -2.23 0.91 14.74
N HIS A 46 -2.41 0.98 13.42
CA HIS A 46 -2.21 -0.14 12.52
C HIS A 46 -0.79 -0.68 12.63
N SER A 47 0.22 0.19 12.59
CA SER A 47 1.62 -0.18 12.80
C SER A 47 1.86 -0.90 14.12
N VAL A 48 1.21 -0.47 15.22
CA VAL A 48 1.30 -1.12 16.53
C VAL A 48 0.68 -2.51 16.49
N TRP A 49 -0.49 -2.68 15.88
CA TRP A 49 -1.14 -4.01 15.78
C TRP A 49 -0.30 -4.99 14.99
N PHE A 50 0.14 -4.58 13.80
CA PHE A 50 0.96 -5.43 12.94
C PHE A 50 2.33 -5.74 13.56
N GLY A 51 2.99 -4.73 14.14
CA GLY A 51 4.28 -4.89 14.80
C GLY A 51 4.20 -5.82 16.00
N THR A 52 3.17 -5.66 16.85
CA THR A 52 2.94 -6.55 18.00
C THR A 52 2.71 -7.98 17.54
N PHE A 53 1.91 -8.20 16.51
CA PHE A 53 1.70 -9.54 15.95
C PHE A 53 3.01 -10.15 15.44
N CYS A 54 3.75 -9.41 14.62
CA CYS A 54 5.02 -9.87 14.05
C CYS A 54 6.03 -10.25 15.14
N GLN A 55 6.21 -9.40 16.15
CA GLN A 55 7.13 -9.68 17.25
C GLN A 55 6.68 -10.88 18.09
N ARG A 56 5.40 -10.97 18.40
CA ARG A 56 4.89 -12.04 19.26
C ARG A 56 4.93 -13.42 18.60
N TYR A 57 4.64 -13.51 17.31
CA TYR A 57 4.46 -14.81 16.63
C TYR A 57 5.63 -15.22 15.74
N ALA A 58 6.50 -14.29 15.35
CA ALA A 58 7.66 -14.58 14.50
C ALA A 58 8.99 -14.01 15.04
N GLY A 59 8.94 -13.16 16.07
CA GLY A 59 10.12 -12.50 16.63
C GLY A 59 10.81 -11.51 15.68
N LYS A 60 10.13 -11.13 14.58
CA LYS A 60 10.71 -10.23 13.58
C LYS A 60 9.66 -9.56 12.70
N VAL A 61 10.07 -8.43 12.09
CA VAL A 61 9.45 -7.80 10.92
C VAL A 61 10.38 -8.06 9.74
N TYR A 62 9.84 -8.46 8.59
CA TYR A 62 10.65 -8.58 7.37
C TYR A 62 11.08 -7.19 6.88
N PRO A 63 12.35 -7.02 6.42
CA PRO A 63 12.84 -5.72 6.01
C PRO A 63 12.17 -5.22 4.73
N ASP A 64 12.02 -3.90 4.62
CA ASP A 64 11.68 -3.25 3.36
C ASP A 64 12.82 -3.43 2.35
N ARG A 65 12.47 -3.76 1.12
CA ARG A 65 13.42 -3.99 0.03
C ARG A 65 13.24 -2.98 -1.12
N LYS A 66 12.34 -2.02 -0.95
CA LYS A 66 12.11 -0.99 -1.97
C LYS A 66 13.32 -0.07 -2.04
N VAL A 67 13.74 0.21 -3.26
CA VAL A 67 14.78 1.19 -3.56
C VAL A 67 14.14 2.26 -4.42
N ALA A 68 14.12 3.49 -3.92
CA ALA A 68 13.66 4.65 -4.68
C ALA A 68 14.87 5.38 -5.28
N PHE A 69 14.75 5.78 -6.54
CA PHE A 69 15.74 6.63 -7.20
C PHE A 69 15.15 8.04 -7.30
N PRO A 70 15.79 9.04 -6.67
CA PRO A 70 15.34 10.42 -6.77
C PRO A 70 15.32 10.89 -8.24
N ARG A 71 14.29 11.62 -8.62
CA ARG A 71 14.19 12.33 -9.89
C ARG A 71 13.59 13.70 -9.67
N GLU A 72 13.82 14.60 -10.59
CA GLU A 72 13.12 15.89 -10.59
C GLU A 72 11.65 15.66 -10.94
N LEU A 73 10.77 16.28 -10.16
CA LEU A 73 9.33 16.21 -10.31
C LEU A 73 8.79 17.56 -10.76
N ALA A 74 7.76 17.56 -11.58
CA ALA A 74 7.02 18.75 -11.95
C ALA A 74 6.17 19.27 -10.78
N ASP A 75 5.72 20.52 -10.87
CA ASP A 75 4.81 21.11 -9.89
C ASP A 75 3.55 20.23 -9.73
N GLY A 76 3.18 19.91 -8.50
CA GLY A 76 2.04 19.07 -8.14
C GLY A 76 2.24 17.56 -8.39
N GLU A 77 3.31 17.15 -9.07
CA GLU A 77 3.56 15.73 -9.35
C GLU A 77 3.89 14.94 -8.09
N GLU A 78 4.64 15.52 -7.15
CA GLU A 78 5.00 14.87 -5.88
C GLU A 78 3.75 14.51 -5.06
N ASP A 79 2.82 15.45 -4.92
CA ASP A 79 1.59 15.22 -4.16
C ASP A 79 0.69 14.21 -4.86
N PHE A 80 0.55 14.31 -6.17
CA PHE A 80 -0.23 13.35 -6.93
C PHE A 80 0.33 11.93 -6.80
N LEU A 81 1.64 11.74 -6.98
CA LEU A 81 2.27 10.43 -6.87
C LEU A 81 2.16 9.88 -5.45
N PHE A 82 2.39 10.71 -4.44
CA PHE A 82 2.25 10.28 -3.04
C PHE A 82 0.85 9.72 -2.76
N PHE A 83 -0.21 10.48 -3.02
CA PHE A 83 -1.57 10.01 -2.75
C PHE A 83 -2.01 8.88 -3.70
N ALA A 84 -1.52 8.84 -4.93
CA ALA A 84 -1.80 7.75 -5.85
C ALA A 84 -1.13 6.43 -5.43
N GLU A 85 0.13 6.47 -4.98
CA GLU A 85 0.84 5.30 -4.46
C GLU A 85 0.18 4.76 -3.20
N VAL A 86 -0.15 5.63 -2.25
CA VAL A 86 -0.90 5.27 -1.03
C VAL A 86 -2.21 4.59 -1.42
N SER A 87 -3.02 5.23 -2.27
CA SER A 87 -4.32 4.68 -2.68
C SER A 87 -4.20 3.34 -3.41
N VAL A 88 -3.19 3.16 -4.26
CA VAL A 88 -2.93 1.88 -4.93
C VAL A 88 -2.57 0.80 -3.92
N PHE A 89 -1.71 1.11 -2.96
CA PHE A 89 -1.31 0.18 -1.92
C PHE A 89 -2.50 -0.24 -1.06
N GLU A 90 -3.25 0.71 -0.52
CA GLU A 90 -4.41 0.49 0.34
C GLU A 90 -5.53 -0.32 -0.36
N GLU A 91 -5.84 -0.01 -1.61
CA GLU A 91 -6.85 -0.76 -2.38
C GLU A 91 -6.46 -2.23 -2.56
N ILE A 92 -5.18 -2.54 -2.77
CA ILE A 92 -4.69 -3.92 -2.89
C ILE A 92 -4.69 -4.61 -1.53
N VAL A 93 -4.19 -3.94 -0.49
CA VAL A 93 -4.12 -4.45 0.88
C VAL A 93 -5.50 -4.76 1.41
N ASP A 94 -6.46 -3.86 1.24
CA ASP A 94 -7.82 -4.03 1.76
C ASP A 94 -8.54 -5.25 1.16
N ARG A 95 -8.26 -5.61 -0.10
CA ARG A 95 -8.75 -6.88 -0.68
C ARG A 95 -8.30 -8.09 0.11
N TYR A 96 -7.08 -8.07 0.64
CA TYR A 96 -6.56 -9.14 1.48
C TYR A 96 -7.08 -9.05 2.90
N ASN A 97 -7.28 -7.87 3.46
CA ASN A 97 -7.91 -7.69 4.76
C ASN A 97 -9.29 -8.36 4.80
N VAL A 98 -10.16 -8.07 3.82
CA VAL A 98 -11.49 -8.69 3.69
C VAL A 98 -11.39 -10.21 3.56
N THR A 99 -10.44 -10.70 2.78
CA THR A 99 -10.27 -12.16 2.57
C THR A 99 -9.76 -12.84 3.83
N MET A 100 -8.75 -12.27 4.47
CA MET A 100 -8.12 -12.84 5.68
C MET A 100 -9.03 -12.76 6.90
N ALA A 101 -9.85 -11.72 7.04
CA ALA A 101 -10.83 -11.60 8.11
C ALA A 101 -11.83 -12.77 8.12
N ARG A 102 -12.14 -13.33 6.94
CA ARG A 102 -13.11 -14.43 6.76
C ARG A 102 -12.47 -15.82 6.67
N ASP A 103 -11.15 -15.91 6.60
CA ASP A 103 -10.45 -17.19 6.45
C ASP A 103 -10.34 -17.93 7.79
N GLU A 104 -11.18 -18.93 7.98
CA GLU A 104 -11.21 -19.73 9.23
C GLU A 104 -9.92 -20.53 9.49
N ARG A 105 -9.03 -20.69 8.51
CA ARG A 105 -7.71 -21.31 8.66
C ARG A 105 -6.74 -20.42 9.43
N LEU A 106 -7.01 -19.11 9.50
CA LEU A 106 -6.20 -18.17 10.25
C LEU A 106 -6.58 -18.14 11.73
N ALA A 107 -5.58 -17.87 12.57
CA ALA A 107 -5.81 -17.66 14.00
C ALA A 107 -6.83 -16.52 14.21
N PRO A 108 -7.71 -16.64 15.24
CA PRO A 108 -8.74 -15.61 15.51
C PRO A 108 -8.18 -14.20 15.66
N VAL A 109 -7.00 -14.05 16.25
CA VAL A 109 -6.33 -12.75 16.40
C VAL A 109 -5.96 -12.15 15.05
N ALA A 110 -5.46 -12.94 14.09
CA ALA A 110 -5.14 -12.47 12.75
C ALA A 110 -6.41 -12.03 12.02
N ARG A 111 -7.47 -12.82 12.08
CA ARG A 111 -8.76 -12.45 11.50
C ARG A 111 -9.29 -11.14 12.06
N ARG A 112 -9.20 -10.95 13.38
CA ARG A 112 -9.66 -9.74 14.05
C ARG A 112 -8.85 -8.50 13.67
N ILE A 113 -7.52 -8.62 13.53
CA ILE A 113 -6.66 -7.51 13.07
C ILE A 113 -7.11 -7.07 11.67
N ASN A 114 -7.28 -8.02 10.73
CA ASN A 114 -7.68 -7.69 9.37
C ASN A 114 -9.11 -7.10 9.30
N ASP A 115 -10.03 -7.56 10.12
CA ASP A 115 -11.41 -7.04 10.20
C ASP A 115 -11.44 -5.59 10.71
N ASN A 116 -10.69 -5.31 11.76
CA ASN A 116 -10.57 -3.95 12.30
C ASN A 116 -9.89 -3.01 11.30
N HIS A 117 -8.79 -3.46 10.69
CA HIS A 117 -8.07 -2.70 9.68
C HIS A 117 -8.99 -2.35 8.50
N HIS A 118 -9.65 -3.33 7.89
CA HIS A 118 -10.65 -3.09 6.84
C HIS A 118 -11.72 -2.05 7.23
N THR A 119 -12.21 -2.12 8.47
CA THR A 119 -13.24 -1.19 8.94
C THR A 119 -12.73 0.25 8.99
N GLU A 120 -11.51 0.47 9.45
CA GLU A 120 -10.88 1.80 9.53
C GLU A 120 -10.45 2.28 8.13
N GLU A 121 -9.89 1.40 7.29
CA GLU A 121 -9.49 1.70 5.91
C GLU A 121 -10.60 2.21 5.00
N THR A 122 -11.85 1.91 5.29
CA THR A 122 -12.97 2.41 4.46
C THR A 122 -12.94 3.92 4.28
N ARG A 123 -12.54 4.68 5.31
CA ARG A 123 -12.43 6.14 5.26
C ARG A 123 -11.23 6.60 4.45
N HIS A 124 -10.08 5.93 4.64
CA HIS A 124 -8.84 6.20 3.92
C HIS A 124 -9.02 6.00 2.42
N LEU A 125 -9.66 4.91 2.00
CA LEU A 125 -9.98 4.64 0.61
C LEU A 125 -10.88 5.70 -0.03
N VAL A 126 -11.90 6.18 0.70
CA VAL A 126 -12.77 7.25 0.21
C VAL A 126 -12.01 8.57 0.07
N PHE A 127 -11.19 8.92 1.05
CA PHE A 127 -10.36 10.12 0.99
C PHE A 127 -9.34 10.02 -0.15
N GLY A 128 -8.60 8.89 -0.24
CA GLY A 128 -7.59 8.66 -1.27
C GLY A 128 -8.15 8.81 -2.68
N ARG A 129 -9.29 8.20 -2.97
CA ARG A 129 -9.95 8.34 -4.29
C ARG A 129 -10.30 9.79 -4.61
N ARG A 130 -10.79 10.56 -3.65
CA ARG A 130 -11.18 11.97 -3.83
C ARG A 130 -9.96 12.86 -4.05
N ILE A 131 -8.95 12.73 -3.21
CA ILE A 131 -7.75 13.59 -3.32
C ILE A 131 -6.98 13.31 -4.61
N VAL A 132 -6.84 12.04 -5.01
CA VAL A 132 -6.20 11.68 -6.29
C VAL A 132 -6.96 12.24 -7.47
N ALA A 133 -8.29 12.11 -7.49
CA ALA A 133 -9.12 12.67 -8.56
C ALA A 133 -9.03 14.21 -8.60
N GLU A 134 -8.98 14.88 -7.45
CA GLU A 134 -8.85 16.34 -7.37
C GLU A 134 -7.50 16.80 -7.89
N LEU A 135 -6.40 16.18 -7.42
CA LEU A 135 -5.05 16.51 -7.88
C LEU A 135 -4.87 16.23 -9.37
N TRP A 136 -5.44 15.13 -9.88
CA TRP A 136 -5.43 14.86 -11.32
C TRP A 136 -6.12 15.96 -12.11
N ARG A 137 -7.36 16.34 -11.73
CA ARG A 137 -8.11 17.42 -12.40
C ARG A 137 -7.40 18.77 -12.35
N GLN A 138 -6.72 19.06 -11.24
CA GLN A 138 -5.98 20.31 -11.07
C GLN A 138 -4.77 20.41 -12.00
N TRP A 139 -4.08 19.30 -12.28
CA TRP A 139 -2.76 19.34 -12.87
C TRP A 139 -2.65 18.71 -14.26
N VAL A 140 -3.52 17.79 -14.66
CA VAL A 140 -3.40 17.01 -15.90
C VAL A 140 -3.22 17.87 -17.15
N ASP A 141 -3.96 18.97 -17.25
CA ASP A 141 -3.88 19.91 -18.39
C ASP A 141 -2.69 20.86 -18.30
N ARG A 142 -2.02 20.93 -17.16
CA ARG A 142 -0.84 21.78 -16.92
C ARG A 142 0.47 21.02 -17.15
N TRP A 143 0.44 19.72 -16.99
CA TRP A 143 1.62 18.89 -17.19
C TRP A 143 1.93 18.67 -18.68
N PRO A 144 3.22 18.77 -19.06
CA PRO A 144 3.64 18.31 -20.38
C PRO A 144 3.28 16.83 -20.60
N PRO A 145 2.99 16.40 -21.84
CA PRO A 145 2.68 14.98 -22.13
C PRO A 145 3.72 13.99 -21.63
N ALA A 146 5.00 14.36 -21.63
CA ALA A 146 6.09 13.54 -21.12
C ALA A 146 5.99 13.29 -19.60
N VAL A 147 5.50 14.27 -18.81
CA VAL A 147 5.25 14.12 -17.37
C VAL A 147 4.10 13.14 -17.15
N VAL A 148 3.00 13.29 -17.87
CA VAL A 148 1.83 12.38 -17.78
C VAL A 148 2.24 10.94 -18.11
N GLU A 149 3.05 10.74 -19.14
CA GLU A 149 3.56 9.42 -19.48
C GLU A 149 4.53 8.87 -18.42
N GLY A 150 5.37 9.74 -17.85
CA GLY A 150 6.24 9.41 -16.72
C GLY A 150 5.45 8.96 -15.49
N ILE A 151 4.36 9.66 -15.17
CA ILE A 151 3.43 9.29 -14.07
C ILE A 151 2.81 7.90 -14.32
N ARG A 152 2.32 7.64 -15.54
CA ARG A 152 1.75 6.34 -15.91
C ARG A 152 2.76 5.20 -15.74
N ALA A 153 3.97 5.39 -16.25
CA ALA A 153 5.05 4.41 -16.12
C ALA A 153 5.43 4.18 -14.65
N HIS A 154 5.48 5.25 -13.86
CA HIS A 154 5.79 5.19 -12.43
C HIS A 154 4.73 4.39 -11.66
N ILE A 155 3.44 4.69 -11.82
CA ILE A 155 2.36 3.96 -11.15
C ILE A 155 2.32 2.49 -11.58
N ALA A 156 2.52 2.18 -12.85
CA ALA A 156 2.62 0.79 -13.32
C ALA A 156 3.80 0.04 -12.69
N GLY A 157 4.94 0.72 -12.55
CA GLY A 157 6.11 0.22 -11.83
C GLY A 157 5.81 -0.02 -10.34
N PHE A 158 5.13 0.92 -9.69
CA PHE A 158 4.73 0.83 -8.28
C PHE A 158 3.79 -0.36 -8.03
N VAL A 159 2.75 -0.54 -8.85
CA VAL A 159 1.86 -1.73 -8.79
C VAL A 159 2.68 -3.01 -8.89
N THR A 160 3.63 -3.07 -9.82
CA THR A 160 4.49 -4.25 -10.00
C THR A 160 5.38 -4.49 -8.77
N ALA A 161 5.96 -3.44 -8.19
CA ALA A 161 6.80 -3.50 -7.00
C ALA A 161 5.98 -3.97 -5.79
N THR A 162 4.79 -3.39 -5.58
CA THR A 162 3.85 -3.80 -4.53
C THR A 162 3.56 -5.30 -4.61
N TRP A 163 3.26 -5.82 -5.80
CA TRP A 163 3.04 -7.25 -5.94
C TRP A 163 4.29 -8.10 -5.66
N ARG A 164 5.48 -7.65 -6.01
CA ARG A 164 6.72 -8.39 -5.75
C ARG A 164 6.99 -8.61 -4.28
N ASP A 165 6.59 -7.67 -3.43
CA ASP A 165 6.76 -7.75 -1.99
C ASP A 165 5.96 -8.91 -1.36
N TYR A 166 4.85 -9.33 -1.99
CA TYR A 166 4.10 -10.52 -1.57
C TYR A 166 4.86 -11.84 -1.82
N TYR A 167 5.84 -11.86 -2.73
CA TYR A 167 6.64 -13.04 -3.08
C TYR A 167 8.05 -12.99 -2.44
N ASN A 168 8.12 -12.58 -1.18
CA ASN A 168 9.37 -12.41 -0.46
C ASN A 168 10.08 -13.76 -0.26
N PRO A 169 11.31 -13.96 -0.80
CA PRO A 169 12.05 -15.21 -0.65
C PRO A 169 12.37 -15.60 0.79
N ASP A 170 12.46 -14.62 1.70
CA ASP A 170 12.74 -14.89 3.11
C ASP A 170 11.59 -15.66 3.78
N VAL A 171 10.36 -15.43 3.36
CA VAL A 171 9.18 -16.20 3.84
C VAL A 171 9.32 -17.66 3.47
N TYR A 172 9.74 -17.96 2.24
CA TYR A 172 9.95 -19.33 1.78
C TYR A 172 11.13 -19.99 2.48
N ARG A 173 12.19 -19.22 2.76
CA ARG A 173 13.34 -19.71 3.55
C ARG A 173 12.92 -20.06 4.97
N ASP A 174 12.17 -19.22 5.64
CA ASP A 174 11.69 -19.44 7.01
C ASP A 174 10.69 -20.60 7.10
N ALA A 175 9.97 -20.87 6.01
CA ALA A 175 9.13 -22.07 5.89
C ALA A 175 9.94 -23.36 5.60
N GLY A 176 11.26 -23.30 5.57
CA GLY A 176 12.14 -24.45 5.34
C GLY A 176 12.19 -24.95 3.88
N LEU A 177 11.73 -24.14 2.93
CA LEU A 177 11.74 -24.54 1.52
C LEU A 177 13.14 -24.41 0.92
N ALA A 178 13.58 -25.46 0.21
CA ALA A 178 14.81 -25.41 -0.56
C ALA A 178 14.69 -24.41 -1.72
N ALA A 179 15.79 -23.72 -2.04
CA ALA A 179 15.86 -22.75 -3.14
C ALA A 179 14.77 -21.64 -3.10
N PRO A 180 14.68 -20.85 -2.02
CA PRO A 180 13.57 -19.90 -1.78
C PRO A 180 13.38 -18.87 -2.91
N TYR A 181 14.47 -18.42 -3.56
CA TYR A 181 14.39 -17.52 -4.71
C TYR A 181 13.76 -18.19 -5.96
N ALA A 182 14.03 -19.48 -6.19
CA ALA A 182 13.42 -20.22 -7.28
C ALA A 182 11.92 -20.44 -7.02
N VAL A 183 11.55 -20.72 -5.76
CA VAL A 183 10.17 -20.87 -5.33
C VAL A 183 9.41 -19.54 -5.51
N ALA A 184 9.96 -18.42 -5.03
CA ALA A 184 9.38 -17.09 -5.20
C ALA A 184 9.13 -16.74 -6.68
N ARG A 185 10.15 -17.00 -7.53
CA ARG A 185 10.05 -16.77 -8.97
C ARG A 185 9.00 -17.69 -9.62
N GLY A 186 8.94 -18.95 -9.24
CA GLY A 186 7.93 -19.89 -9.73
C GLY A 186 6.52 -19.47 -9.35
N ALA A 187 6.32 -19.08 -8.09
CA ALA A 187 5.04 -18.56 -7.60
C ALA A 187 4.63 -17.27 -8.34
N TRP A 188 5.57 -16.35 -8.56
CA TRP A 188 5.35 -15.15 -9.35
C TRP A 188 4.80 -15.48 -10.75
N HIS A 189 5.41 -16.41 -11.47
CA HIS A 189 4.96 -16.78 -12.82
C HIS A 189 3.64 -17.54 -12.82
N ALA A 190 3.40 -18.38 -11.82
CA ALA A 190 2.17 -19.18 -11.74
C ALA A 190 0.92 -18.36 -11.39
N THR A 191 1.08 -17.15 -10.84
CA THR A 191 -0.03 -16.35 -10.30
C THR A 191 -0.34 -15.07 -11.11
N VAL A 192 0.12 -14.97 -12.35
CA VAL A 192 -0.10 -13.79 -13.21
C VAL A 192 -1.59 -13.44 -13.29
N ALA A 193 -2.43 -14.40 -13.69
CA ALA A 193 -3.87 -14.17 -13.87
C ALA A 193 -4.56 -13.75 -12.56
N HIS A 194 -4.12 -14.30 -11.41
CA HIS A 194 -4.64 -13.91 -10.11
C HIS A 194 -4.29 -12.44 -9.79
N ARG A 195 -3.02 -12.04 -9.96
CA ARG A 195 -2.60 -10.66 -9.72
C ARG A 195 -3.33 -9.67 -10.62
N ASP A 196 -3.47 -9.99 -11.90
CA ASP A 196 -4.19 -9.16 -12.86
C ASP A 196 -5.66 -8.99 -12.47
N ASP A 197 -6.32 -10.06 -12.04
CA ASP A 197 -7.73 -10.01 -11.60
C ASP A 197 -7.89 -9.19 -10.31
N VAL A 198 -7.03 -9.44 -9.31
CA VAL A 198 -7.06 -8.68 -8.04
C VAL A 198 -6.76 -7.20 -8.29
N THR A 199 -5.71 -6.87 -9.04
CA THR A 199 -5.37 -5.48 -9.38
C THR A 199 -6.54 -4.77 -10.05
N ARG A 200 -7.15 -5.38 -11.06
CA ARG A 200 -8.27 -4.78 -11.78
C ARG A 200 -9.47 -4.52 -10.89
N ARG A 201 -9.77 -5.44 -9.97
CA ARG A 201 -10.89 -5.29 -9.04
C ARG A 201 -10.60 -4.27 -7.95
N ALA A 202 -9.39 -4.30 -7.40
CA ALA A 202 -8.96 -3.38 -6.35
C ALA A 202 -8.92 -1.93 -6.88
N LEU A 203 -8.25 -1.69 -8.02
CA LEU A 203 -8.03 -0.34 -8.53
C LEU A 203 -9.21 0.24 -9.32
N ARG A 204 -10.25 -0.56 -9.61
CA ARG A 204 -11.43 -0.08 -10.34
C ARG A 204 -12.06 1.17 -9.72
N PRO A 205 -12.30 1.24 -8.39
CA PRO A 205 -12.89 2.42 -7.78
C PRO A 205 -12.02 3.67 -7.92
N LEU A 206 -10.69 3.52 -7.82
CA LEU A 206 -9.74 4.61 -7.96
C LEU A 206 -9.70 5.17 -9.39
N VAL A 207 -9.80 4.31 -10.42
CA VAL A 207 -9.79 4.72 -11.84
C VAL A 207 -11.13 5.32 -12.27
N SER A 208 -12.21 5.04 -11.54
CA SER A 208 -13.57 5.51 -11.86
C SER A 208 -13.97 6.78 -11.09
N ALA A 209 -13.12 7.27 -10.17
CA ALA A 209 -13.34 8.49 -9.40
C ALA A 209 -12.91 9.72 -10.18
#